data_434d59758d0f47af6dec6d0b92e0d651
#
_entry.id   434d59758d0f47af6dec6d0b92e0d651
#
_cell.length_a   1.000
_cell.length_b   1.000
_cell.length_c   1.000
_cell.angle_alpha   90.00
_cell.angle_beta   90.00
_cell.angle_gamma   90.00
#
_symmetry.space_group_name_H-M   'P 1'
#
loop_
_entity.id
_entity.type
_entity.pdbx_description
1 polymer ?
#
loop_
_entity_poly.entity_id
_entity_poly.type
_entity_poly.pdbx_seq_one_letter_code
_entity_poly.pdbx_strand_id
1 'polypeptide(L)'
;MNIYAIGDLHLSGNPPTKPMNIFGPHWDNHWQRIKEHWLSTVTDEDIIFLVGDMSWALRLDEALYDLKEIASLPGQKFMIRGNHDYWWSSANKMKHAMGDAITFLQGHGTARIINITTQVNALTGESQSTEQQCILAFGGTRG
;
A
#
# COMPACT_ATOMS: atom_id res chain seq x y z
N MET A 1 -9.09 9.64 9.85
CA MET A 1 -7.96 8.99 9.19
C MET A 1 -7.90 7.54 9.62
N ASN A 2 -7.78 6.65 8.65
CA ASN A 2 -7.65 5.21 8.89
C ASN A 2 -6.30 4.71 8.39
N ILE A 3 -5.88 3.55 8.88
CA ILE A 3 -4.65 2.88 8.47
C ILE A 3 -5.04 1.51 7.94
N TYR A 4 -4.59 1.21 6.73
CA TYR A 4 -4.85 -0.06 6.05
C TYR A 4 -3.53 -0.75 5.71
N ALA A 5 -3.58 -2.05 5.56
CA ALA A 5 -2.46 -2.84 5.06
C ALA A 5 -2.97 -3.83 4.02
N ILE A 6 -2.21 -3.99 2.95
CA ILE A 6 -2.49 -4.99 1.92
C ILE A 6 -1.17 -5.52 1.37
N GLY A 7 -1.14 -6.81 1.09
CA GLY A 7 -0.01 -7.49 0.46
C GLY A 7 -0.47 -8.42 -0.64
N ASP A 8 0.49 -9.05 -1.30
CA ASP A 8 0.25 -10.14 -2.25
C ASP A 8 -0.70 -9.78 -3.39
N LEU A 9 -0.56 -8.58 -3.95
CA LEU A 9 -1.35 -8.17 -5.12
C LEU A 9 -0.98 -8.96 -6.36
N HIS A 10 0.30 -9.35 -6.49
CA HIS A 10 0.80 -10.16 -7.58
C HIS A 10 0.35 -9.67 -8.96
N LEU A 11 0.51 -8.38 -9.20
CA LEU A 11 0.18 -7.75 -10.48
C LEU A 11 1.20 -8.14 -11.55
N SER A 12 0.80 -8.11 -12.81
CA SER A 12 1.68 -8.46 -13.93
C SER A 12 1.33 -7.74 -15.23
N GLY A 13 0.94 -6.48 -15.12
CA GLY A 13 0.58 -5.65 -16.28
C GLY A 13 -0.87 -5.83 -16.73
N ASN A 14 -1.18 -5.22 -17.88
CA ASN A 14 -2.48 -5.34 -18.52
C ASN A 14 -2.32 -5.48 -20.05
N PRO A 15 -2.70 -6.62 -20.65
CA PRO A 15 -3.20 -7.82 -19.99
C PRO A 15 -2.14 -8.49 -19.11
N PRO A 16 -2.57 -9.24 -18.05
CA PRO A 16 -1.62 -9.86 -17.14
C PRO A 16 -0.75 -10.91 -17.85
N THR A 17 0.56 -10.82 -17.67
CA THR A 17 1.52 -11.81 -18.19
C THR A 17 1.60 -13.06 -17.31
N LYS A 18 1.25 -12.92 -16.03
CA LYS A 18 1.14 -14.02 -15.06
C LYS A 18 -0.20 -13.94 -14.34
N PRO A 19 -1.29 -14.36 -14.97
CA PRO A 19 -2.60 -14.27 -14.38
C PRO A 19 -2.72 -15.19 -13.17
N MET A 20 -3.20 -14.65 -12.05
CA MET A 20 -3.31 -15.36 -10.78
C MET A 20 -4.47 -16.35 -10.73
N ASN A 21 -5.45 -16.25 -11.63
CA ASN A 21 -6.61 -17.13 -11.66
C ASN A 21 -6.26 -18.60 -11.98
N ILE A 22 -5.03 -18.90 -12.40
CA ILE A 22 -4.54 -20.27 -12.49
C ILE A 22 -4.52 -20.99 -11.14
N PHE A 23 -4.48 -20.24 -10.04
CA PHE A 23 -4.51 -20.76 -8.67
C PHE A 23 -5.92 -20.92 -8.10
N GLY A 24 -6.95 -20.62 -8.89
CA GLY A 24 -8.33 -20.80 -8.51
C GLY A 24 -9.24 -19.62 -8.88
N PRO A 25 -10.58 -19.86 -8.94
CA PRO A 25 -11.53 -18.84 -9.38
C PRO A 25 -11.66 -17.64 -8.42
N HIS A 26 -11.22 -17.77 -7.17
CA HIS A 26 -11.18 -16.66 -6.21
C HIS A 26 -10.20 -15.55 -6.62
N TRP A 27 -9.27 -15.83 -7.55
CA TRP A 27 -8.35 -14.85 -8.11
C TRP A 27 -8.92 -14.16 -9.37
N ASP A 28 -10.09 -14.55 -9.86
CA ASP A 28 -10.69 -13.94 -11.04
C ASP A 28 -10.93 -12.44 -10.80
N ASN A 29 -10.36 -11.61 -11.68
CA ASN A 29 -10.47 -10.16 -11.60
C ASN A 29 -10.09 -9.58 -10.22
N HIS A 30 -9.14 -10.21 -9.51
CA HIS A 30 -8.79 -9.81 -8.15
C HIS A 30 -8.36 -8.35 -8.06
N TRP A 31 -7.56 -7.85 -9.00
CA TRP A 31 -7.12 -6.46 -8.99
C TRP A 31 -8.28 -5.49 -9.20
N GLN A 32 -9.18 -5.78 -10.11
CA GLN A 32 -10.37 -4.96 -10.33
C GLN A 32 -11.24 -4.87 -9.08
N ARG A 33 -11.48 -6.00 -8.42
CA ARG A 33 -12.25 -6.04 -7.18
C ARG A 33 -11.57 -5.28 -6.04
N ILE A 34 -10.25 -5.40 -5.91
CA ILE A 34 -9.46 -4.67 -4.92
C ILE A 34 -9.54 -3.17 -5.20
N LYS A 35 -9.37 -2.74 -6.44
CA LYS A 35 -9.48 -1.31 -6.81
C LYS A 35 -10.84 -0.73 -6.48
N GLU A 36 -11.91 -1.43 -6.81
CA GLU A 36 -13.28 -0.98 -6.50
C GLU A 36 -13.49 -0.82 -5.00
N HIS A 37 -13.06 -1.79 -4.22
CA HIS A 37 -13.16 -1.72 -2.76
C HIS A 37 -12.28 -0.60 -2.19
N TRP A 38 -11.07 -0.44 -2.70
CA TRP A 38 -10.15 0.63 -2.30
C TRP A 38 -10.76 2.00 -2.54
N LEU A 39 -11.27 2.24 -3.74
CA LEU A 39 -11.91 3.52 -4.10
C LEU A 39 -13.15 3.84 -3.26
N SER A 40 -13.88 2.83 -2.80
CA SER A 40 -15.06 3.03 -1.95
C SER A 40 -14.74 3.21 -0.46
N THR A 41 -13.53 2.85 -0.02
CA THR A 41 -13.18 2.74 1.40
C THR A 41 -12.11 3.75 1.83
N VAL A 42 -11.08 3.95 1.00
CA VAL A 42 -9.89 4.71 1.33
C VAL A 42 -10.03 6.16 0.87
N THR A 43 -9.62 7.10 1.71
CA THR A 43 -9.55 8.53 1.38
C THR A 43 -8.09 8.98 1.23
N ASP A 44 -7.88 10.17 0.66
CA ASP A 44 -6.54 10.73 0.47
C ASP A 44 -5.77 10.97 1.78
N GLU A 45 -6.48 11.09 2.89
CA GLU A 45 -5.88 11.30 4.22
C GLU A 45 -5.46 10.00 4.91
N ASP A 46 -5.90 8.86 4.39
CA ASP A 46 -5.60 7.55 4.96
C ASP A 46 -4.17 7.11 4.66
N ILE A 47 -3.66 6.18 5.46
CA ILE A 47 -2.34 5.58 5.30
C ILE A 47 -2.52 4.13 4.85
N ILE A 48 -1.76 3.73 3.83
CA ILE A 48 -1.79 2.39 3.27
C ILE A 48 -0.39 1.79 3.35
N PHE A 49 -0.27 0.66 4.03
CA PHE A 49 0.93 -0.17 4.02
C PHE A 49 0.82 -1.23 2.92
N LEU A 50 1.77 -1.20 2.01
CA LEU A 50 1.93 -2.19 0.95
C LEU A 50 3.01 -3.17 1.43
N VAL A 51 2.58 -4.35 1.88
CA VAL A 51 3.45 -5.25 2.66
C VAL A 51 4.15 -6.31 1.80
N GLY A 52 4.39 -5.99 0.55
CA GLY A 52 5.21 -6.80 -0.36
C GLY A 52 4.42 -7.66 -1.35
N ASP A 53 5.14 -8.21 -2.29
CA ASP A 53 4.62 -9.03 -3.40
C ASP A 53 3.58 -8.29 -4.24
N MET A 54 3.94 -7.07 -4.64
CA MET A 54 3.04 -6.21 -5.40
C MET A 54 3.02 -6.54 -6.88
N SER A 55 4.16 -6.89 -7.47
CA SER A 55 4.28 -7.16 -8.91
C SER A 55 5.21 -8.32 -9.20
N TRP A 56 4.85 -9.13 -10.20
CA TRP A 56 5.67 -10.21 -10.74
C TRP A 56 6.77 -9.75 -11.70
N ALA A 57 6.87 -8.46 -11.97
CA ALA A 57 7.91 -7.94 -12.87
C ALA A 57 9.31 -8.33 -12.40
N LEU A 58 10.22 -8.52 -13.33
CA LEU A 58 11.61 -8.86 -13.04
C LEU A 58 12.49 -7.63 -12.93
N ARG A 59 12.09 -6.52 -13.55
CA ARG A 59 12.83 -5.26 -13.59
C ARG A 59 11.93 -4.08 -13.24
N LEU A 60 12.54 -3.03 -12.74
CA LEU A 60 11.81 -1.83 -12.31
C LEU A 60 11.00 -1.19 -13.45
N ASP A 61 11.57 -1.08 -14.65
CA ASP A 61 10.88 -0.51 -15.80
C ASP A 61 9.60 -1.29 -16.16
N GLU A 62 9.61 -2.60 -16.00
CA GLU A 62 8.43 -3.45 -16.21
C GLU A 62 7.39 -3.29 -15.08
N ALA A 63 7.85 -3.07 -13.85
CA ALA A 63 6.97 -2.89 -12.70
C ALA A 63 6.24 -1.55 -12.70
N LEU A 64 6.73 -0.56 -13.43
CA LEU A 64 6.19 0.80 -13.39
C LEU A 64 4.71 0.87 -13.76
N TYR A 65 4.23 0.04 -14.66
CA TYR A 65 2.80 -0.02 -14.99
C TYR A 65 1.98 -0.34 -13.73
N ASP A 66 2.35 -1.41 -13.03
CA ASP A 66 1.64 -1.86 -11.82
C ASP A 66 1.77 -0.84 -10.70
N LEU A 67 2.96 -0.28 -10.49
CA LEU A 67 3.21 0.71 -9.45
C LEU A 67 2.43 2.01 -9.70
N LYS A 68 2.30 2.44 -10.94
CA LYS A 68 1.51 3.62 -11.29
C LYS A 68 0.02 3.39 -11.09
N GLU A 69 -0.47 2.19 -11.35
CA GLU A 69 -1.85 1.81 -11.03
C GLU A 69 -2.13 1.93 -9.53
N ILE A 70 -1.23 1.40 -8.70
CA ILE A 70 -1.33 1.51 -7.24
C ILE A 70 -1.24 2.98 -6.81
N ALA A 71 -0.31 3.72 -7.37
CA ALA A 71 -0.09 5.13 -7.03
C ALA A 71 -1.29 6.02 -7.35
N SER A 72 -2.07 5.67 -8.36
CA SER A 72 -3.27 6.40 -8.77
C SER A 72 -4.43 6.31 -7.76
N LEU A 73 -4.40 5.32 -6.88
CA LEU A 73 -5.43 5.13 -5.87
C LEU A 73 -5.23 6.09 -4.68
N PRO A 74 -6.31 6.44 -3.95
CA PRO A 74 -6.20 7.38 -2.84
C PRO A 74 -5.39 6.81 -1.67
N GLY A 75 -4.88 7.71 -0.82
CA GLY A 75 -4.14 7.42 0.41
C GLY A 75 -2.63 7.58 0.27
N GLN A 76 -1.97 7.80 1.40
CA GLN A 76 -0.51 7.85 1.49
C GLN A 76 0.04 6.43 1.55
N LYS A 77 0.93 6.08 0.62
CA LYS A 77 1.40 4.71 0.42
C LYS A 77 2.84 4.54 0.87
N PHE A 78 3.06 3.51 1.67
CA PHE A 78 4.38 3.08 2.15
C PHE A 78 4.56 1.61 1.78
N MET A 79 5.65 1.30 1.11
CA MET A 79 5.87 -0.05 0.58
C MET A 79 7.15 -0.66 1.15
N ILE A 80 7.05 -1.90 1.58
CA ILE A 80 8.19 -2.76 1.87
C ILE A 80 8.32 -3.82 0.78
N ARG A 81 9.53 -4.34 0.61
CA ARG A 81 9.81 -5.39 -0.36
C ARG A 81 9.30 -6.74 0.10
N GLY A 82 8.55 -7.44 -0.75
CA GLY A 82 8.27 -8.85 -0.62
C GLY A 82 9.32 -9.74 -1.28
N ASN A 83 9.26 -11.04 -1.03
CA ASN A 83 10.23 -11.98 -1.59
C ASN A 83 10.09 -12.18 -3.11
N HIS A 84 8.94 -11.86 -3.69
CA HIS A 84 8.69 -11.93 -5.13
C HIS A 84 8.80 -10.58 -5.85
N ASP A 85 9.13 -9.50 -5.15
CA ASP A 85 9.37 -8.21 -5.79
C ASP A 85 10.79 -8.15 -6.36
N TYR A 86 11.05 -8.95 -7.40
CA TYR A 86 12.37 -9.03 -8.06
C TYR A 86 12.78 -7.72 -8.73
N TRP A 87 11.80 -6.90 -9.11
CA TRP A 87 11.99 -5.57 -9.70
C TRP A 87 12.57 -4.54 -8.73
N TRP A 88 12.51 -4.81 -7.42
CA TRP A 88 12.97 -3.87 -6.41
C TRP A 88 14.44 -3.48 -6.64
N SER A 89 14.69 -2.18 -6.63
CA SER A 89 15.97 -1.59 -6.97
C SER A 89 16.47 -0.69 -5.84
N SER A 90 17.49 0.12 -6.09
CA SER A 90 17.94 1.08 -5.09
C SER A 90 16.84 2.11 -4.79
N ALA A 91 16.87 2.65 -3.55
CA ALA A 91 15.92 3.66 -3.13
C ALA A 91 15.92 4.89 -4.07
N ASN A 92 17.10 5.30 -4.53
CA ASN A 92 17.24 6.42 -5.46
C ASN A 92 16.61 6.15 -6.82
N LYS A 93 16.78 4.95 -7.37
CA LYS A 93 16.17 4.57 -8.65
C LYS A 93 14.66 4.51 -8.56
N MET A 94 14.13 3.94 -7.49
CA MET A 94 12.68 3.85 -7.28
C MET A 94 12.07 5.24 -7.05
N LYS A 95 12.72 6.09 -6.28
CA LYS A 95 12.29 7.48 -6.07
C LYS A 95 12.33 8.29 -7.36
N HIS A 96 13.36 8.12 -8.17
CA HIS A 96 13.46 8.77 -9.48
C HIS A 96 12.31 8.35 -10.41
N ALA A 97 11.96 7.06 -10.40
CA ALA A 97 10.92 6.52 -11.26
C ALA A 97 9.50 6.91 -10.82
N MET A 98 9.24 6.97 -9.51
CA MET A 98 7.90 7.13 -8.95
C MET A 98 7.69 8.45 -8.21
N GLY A 99 8.74 9.24 -7.98
CA GLY A 99 8.64 10.46 -7.18
C GLY A 99 8.20 10.16 -5.74
N ASP A 100 7.27 10.96 -5.23
CA ASP A 100 6.73 10.81 -3.87
C ASP A 100 5.40 10.05 -3.82
N ALA A 101 4.96 9.48 -4.94
CA ALA A 101 3.68 8.78 -5.03
C ALA A 101 3.62 7.53 -4.14
N ILE A 102 4.75 6.84 -3.98
CA ILE A 102 4.93 5.72 -3.07
C ILE A 102 6.24 5.95 -2.30
N THR A 103 6.20 5.83 -0.98
CA THR A 103 7.39 5.85 -0.14
C THR A 103 7.91 4.43 0.03
N PHE A 104 9.08 4.14 -0.56
CA PHE A 104 9.72 2.83 -0.46
C PHE A 104 10.61 2.77 0.78
N LEU A 105 10.40 1.77 1.63
CA LEU A 105 11.16 1.56 2.86
C LEU A 105 12.14 0.41 2.66
N GLN A 106 13.43 0.72 2.69
CA GLN A 106 14.49 -0.27 2.47
C GLN A 106 15.58 -0.10 3.52
N GLY A 107 15.53 -0.92 4.55
CA GLY A 107 16.51 -0.87 5.64
C GLY A 107 16.46 0.40 6.49
N HIS A 108 15.37 1.15 6.42
CA HIS A 108 15.10 2.35 7.21
C HIS A 108 13.64 2.44 7.59
N GLY A 109 13.35 3.26 8.57
CA GLY A 109 12.00 3.54 9.02
C GLY A 109 11.55 4.95 8.64
N THR A 110 10.29 5.19 8.86
CA THR A 110 9.69 6.52 8.81
C THR A 110 8.71 6.69 9.95
N ALA A 111 8.41 7.92 10.28
CA ALA A 111 7.44 8.24 11.30
C ALA A 111 6.49 9.34 10.81
N ARG A 112 5.27 9.30 11.27
CA ARG A 112 4.26 10.34 11.04
C ARG A 112 3.63 10.73 12.36
N ILE A 113 3.40 12.02 12.55
CA ILE A 113 2.57 12.51 13.63
C ILE A 113 1.14 12.51 13.10
N ILE A 114 0.27 11.82 13.80
CA ILE A 114 -1.13 11.71 13.46
C ILE A 114 -1.98 12.23 14.58
N ASN A 115 -3.08 12.89 14.24
CA ASN A 115 -4.10 13.29 15.19
C ASN A 115 -5.18 12.22 15.21
N ILE A 116 -5.34 11.56 16.34
CA ILE A 116 -6.40 10.57 16.53
C ILE A 116 -7.53 11.26 17.32
N THR A 117 -8.70 11.29 16.72
CA THR A 117 -9.92 11.64 17.42
C THR A 117 -10.60 10.35 17.87
N THR A 118 -10.51 10.03 19.13
CA THR A 118 -11.22 8.88 19.70
C THR A 118 -12.59 9.33 20.20
N GLN A 119 -13.63 8.69 19.71
CA GLN A 119 -14.93 8.75 20.38
C GLN A 119 -14.90 7.75 21.51
N VAL A 120 -14.95 8.27 22.73
CA VAL A 120 -15.01 7.43 23.92
C VAL A 120 -16.46 7.29 24.36
N ASN A 121 -16.87 6.06 24.39
CA ASN A 121 -17.96 5.49 25.17
C ASN A 121 -19.26 5.16 24.45
N ALA A 122 -19.28 3.96 23.87
CA ALA A 122 -20.50 3.31 23.42
C ALA A 122 -21.47 2.90 24.57
N LEU A 123 -21.02 2.93 25.84
CA LEU A 123 -21.80 2.48 26.99
C LEU A 123 -22.65 3.59 27.64
N THR A 124 -22.28 4.85 27.47
CA THR A 124 -23.00 5.98 28.10
C THR A 124 -23.71 6.87 27.10
N GLY A 125 -23.54 6.69 25.81
CA GLY A 125 -24.08 7.57 24.78
C GLY A 125 -23.45 8.96 24.73
N GLU A 126 -22.44 9.23 25.56
CA GLU A 126 -21.67 10.46 25.52
C GLU A 126 -20.55 10.39 24.50
N SER A 127 -20.64 11.23 23.49
CA SER A 127 -19.55 11.42 22.53
C SER A 127 -18.57 12.43 23.11
N GLN A 128 -17.43 11.96 23.61
CA GLN A 128 -16.27 12.80 23.89
C GLN A 128 -15.28 12.62 22.74
N SER A 129 -15.06 13.66 21.95
CA SER A 129 -13.95 13.70 21.01
C SER A 129 -12.69 14.15 21.75
N THR A 130 -11.77 13.26 21.98
CA THR A 130 -10.45 13.60 22.50
C THR A 130 -9.47 13.59 21.32
N GLU A 131 -8.90 14.75 21.00
CA GLU A 131 -7.79 14.82 20.06
C GLU A 131 -6.52 14.36 20.77
N GLN A 132 -5.95 13.27 20.29
CA GLN A 132 -4.69 12.74 20.77
C GLN A 132 -3.68 12.73 19.62
N GLN A 133 -2.52 13.33 19.84
CA GLN A 133 -1.40 13.21 18.92
C GLN A 133 -0.67 11.91 19.20
N CYS A 134 -0.49 11.10 18.15
CA CYS A 134 0.29 9.89 18.20
C CYS A 134 1.40 9.94 17.17
N ILE A 135 2.55 9.40 17.51
CA ILE A 135 3.64 9.17 16.56
C ILE A 135 3.47 7.76 16.03
N LEU A 136 3.21 7.66 14.73
CA LEU A 136 3.18 6.38 14.03
C LEU A 136 4.55 6.18 13.41
N ALA A 137 5.29 5.18 13.90
CA ALA A 137 6.60 4.81 13.38
C ALA A 137 6.55 3.41 12.77
N PHE A 138 7.15 3.26 11.60
CA PHE A 138 7.21 1.98 10.90
C PHE A 138 8.48 1.90 10.05
N GLY A 139 8.93 0.68 9.78
CA GLY A 139 10.14 0.46 9.02
C GLY A 139 10.06 -0.79 8.16
N GLY A 140 10.90 -0.81 7.14
CA GLY A 140 11.09 -1.96 6.26
C GLY A 140 12.43 -2.63 6.54
N THR A 141 12.45 -3.93 6.49
CA THR A 141 13.68 -4.72 6.54
C THR A 141 14.20 -4.98 5.14
N ARG A 142 15.48 -5.34 5.04
CA ARG A 142 15.99 -5.90 3.79
C ARG A 142 15.42 -7.31 3.64
N GLY A 143 14.54 -7.44 2.70
CA GLY A 143 14.02 -8.75 2.31
C GLY A 143 15.00 -9.53 1.47
#